data_8f21c83c3e0895dadcf83718980adc00
#
_entry.id   8f21c83c3e0895dadcf83718980adc00
#
_cell.length_a   1.000
_cell.length_b   1.000
_cell.length_c   1.000
_cell.angle_alpha   90.00
_cell.angle_beta   90.00
_cell.angle_gamma   90.00
#
_symmetry.space_group_name_H-M   'P 1'
#
loop_
_entity.id
_entity.type
_entity.pdbx_description
1 polymer ?
#
loop_
_entity_poly.entity_id
_entity_poly.type
_entity_poly.pdbx_seq_one_letter_code
_entity_poly.pdbx_strand_id
1 'polypeptide(L)'
;MIVEDEKLYFCTGRGKDFYKQLITKGDVAITGLNKNFQMIRLEGEVKKVEDNKYWIDRIFDENPAMNSVYPENSRYILDAFYIDNGLIEFFDLGKNPINRYSFSIGEDTVKGKGFFITSTCIGCGKCLRGCPQKCITKGEPYVINQDHCLHCGLCFENC
;
A
#
# COMPACT_ATOMS: atom_id res chain seq x y z
N MET A 1 14.28 3.24 -4.72
CA MET A 1 13.14 2.59 -5.41
C MET A 1 12.84 3.36 -6.66
N ILE A 2 12.43 2.68 -7.72
CA ILE A 2 12.02 3.27 -9.00
C ILE A 2 10.75 2.58 -9.49
N VAL A 3 9.98 3.25 -10.34
CA VAL A 3 8.81 2.68 -11.02
C VAL A 3 9.10 2.71 -12.52
N GLU A 4 8.99 1.57 -13.16
CA GLU A 4 9.18 1.41 -14.61
C GLU A 4 8.25 0.30 -15.11
N ASP A 5 7.58 0.52 -16.24
CA ASP A 5 6.62 -0.42 -16.85
C ASP A 5 5.58 -0.99 -15.84
N GLU A 6 4.97 -0.09 -15.06
CA GLU A 6 3.96 -0.41 -14.03
C GLU A 6 4.45 -1.35 -12.92
N LYS A 7 5.78 -1.51 -12.76
CA LYS A 7 6.40 -2.31 -11.72
C LYS A 7 7.19 -1.43 -10.76
N LEU A 8 7.16 -1.78 -9.49
CA LEU A 8 7.99 -1.13 -8.48
C LEU A 8 9.28 -1.94 -8.27
N TYR A 9 10.41 -1.33 -8.57
CA TYR A 9 11.73 -1.93 -8.36
C TYR A 9 12.41 -1.37 -7.10
N PHE A 10 13.04 -2.24 -6.33
CA PHE A 10 13.82 -1.88 -5.16
C PHE A 10 14.98 -2.84 -4.97
N CYS A 11 15.92 -2.50 -4.10
CA CYS A 11 17.06 -3.37 -3.80
C CYS A 11 17.32 -3.48 -2.30
N THR A 12 17.95 -4.59 -1.91
CA THR A 12 18.40 -4.82 -0.55
C THR A 12 19.68 -5.67 -0.53
N GLY A 13 20.48 -5.52 0.54
CA GLY A 13 21.73 -6.29 0.72
C GLY A 13 21.46 -7.75 1.06
N ARG A 14 22.20 -8.67 0.42
CA ARG A 14 22.07 -10.12 0.63
C ARG A 14 22.29 -10.58 2.07
N GLY A 15 23.04 -9.82 2.87
CA GLY A 15 23.26 -10.14 4.29
C GLY A 15 22.18 -9.71 5.26
N LYS A 16 21.11 -9.05 4.79
CA LYS A 16 20.04 -8.53 5.66
C LYS A 16 18.96 -9.57 5.92
N ASP A 17 18.33 -9.52 7.08
CA ASP A 17 17.18 -10.37 7.40
C ASP A 17 15.98 -10.08 6.48
N PHE A 18 15.82 -8.82 6.06
CA PHE A 18 14.81 -8.45 5.06
C PHE A 18 15.01 -9.22 3.75
N TYR A 19 16.25 -9.37 3.28
CA TYR A 19 16.55 -10.21 2.10
C TYR A 19 16.06 -11.65 2.26
N LYS A 20 16.36 -12.24 3.43
CA LYS A 20 15.92 -13.62 3.73
C LYS A 20 14.39 -13.72 3.75
N GLN A 21 13.71 -12.71 4.30
CA GLN A 21 12.23 -12.67 4.31
C GLN A 21 11.67 -12.63 2.88
N LEU A 22 12.22 -11.80 2.00
CA LEU A 22 11.79 -11.72 0.59
C LEU A 22 11.93 -13.06 -0.13
N ILE A 23 13.09 -13.72 0.04
CA ILE A 23 13.35 -15.01 -0.63
C ILE A 23 12.48 -16.14 -0.08
N THR A 24 12.14 -16.13 1.23
CA THR A 24 11.40 -17.22 1.86
C THR A 24 9.89 -17.04 1.80
N LYS A 25 9.39 -15.80 1.87
CA LYS A 25 7.96 -15.52 1.88
C LYS A 25 7.41 -15.19 0.49
N GLY A 26 8.20 -14.50 -0.34
CA GLY A 26 7.78 -14.11 -1.68
C GLY A 26 6.78 -12.96 -1.72
N ASP A 27 6.52 -12.31 -0.58
CA ASP A 27 5.59 -11.18 -0.46
C ASP A 27 6.19 -10.04 0.34
N VAL A 28 5.69 -8.83 0.13
CA VAL A 28 6.13 -7.63 0.82
C VAL A 28 4.99 -6.65 1.05
N ALA A 29 5.07 -5.92 2.16
CA ALA A 29 4.25 -4.74 2.41
C ALA A 29 5.15 -3.51 2.51
N ILE A 30 4.81 -2.48 1.73
CA ILE A 30 5.53 -1.21 1.66
C ILE A 30 4.59 -0.09 2.09
N THR A 31 5.08 0.85 2.88
CA THR A 31 4.33 2.06 3.21
C THR A 31 5.20 3.29 3.08
N GLY A 32 4.60 4.37 2.60
CA GLY A 32 5.22 5.68 2.51
C GLY A 32 4.25 6.77 2.97
N LEU A 33 4.77 7.76 3.67
CA LEU A 33 4.02 8.94 4.12
C LEU A 33 4.80 10.19 3.73
N ASN A 34 4.13 11.16 3.12
CA ASN A 34 4.70 12.44 2.80
C ASN A 34 4.34 13.52 3.86
N LYS A 35 4.95 14.71 3.73
CA LYS A 35 4.72 15.84 4.63
C LYS A 35 3.29 16.40 4.63
N ASN A 36 2.50 16.05 3.62
CA ASN A 36 1.10 16.47 3.51
C ASN A 36 0.12 15.44 4.09
N PHE A 37 0.61 14.44 4.84
CA PHE A 37 -0.16 13.33 5.39
C PHE A 37 -0.85 12.47 4.32
N GLN A 38 -0.28 12.41 3.12
CA GLN A 38 -0.68 11.47 2.10
C GLN A 38 0.15 10.21 2.25
N MET A 39 -0.53 9.08 2.41
CA MET A 39 0.06 7.77 2.64
C MET A 39 -0.25 6.84 1.48
N ILE A 40 0.76 6.09 1.09
CA ILE A 40 0.62 4.95 0.19
C ILE A 40 0.96 3.67 0.95
N ARG A 41 0.17 2.62 0.73
CA ARG A 41 0.45 1.25 1.16
C ARG A 41 0.39 0.35 -0.06
N LEU A 42 1.37 -0.50 -0.22
CA LEU A 42 1.41 -1.50 -1.27
C LEU A 42 1.67 -2.85 -0.63
N GLU A 43 0.86 -3.85 -0.96
CA GLU A 43 1.06 -5.25 -0.62
C GLU A 43 1.16 -6.02 -1.93
N GLY A 44 2.16 -6.88 -2.10
CA GLY A 44 2.30 -7.60 -3.35
C GLY A 44 3.35 -8.70 -3.32
N GLU A 45 3.31 -9.53 -4.36
CA GLU A 45 4.30 -10.56 -4.60
C GLU A 45 5.61 -9.95 -5.07
N VAL A 46 6.69 -10.47 -4.51
CA VAL A 46 8.06 -10.03 -4.81
C VAL A 46 8.75 -11.05 -5.70
N LYS A 47 9.35 -10.57 -6.78
CA LYS A 47 10.18 -11.36 -7.67
C LYS A 47 11.59 -10.77 -7.75
N LYS A 48 12.58 -11.63 -7.76
CA LYS A 48 13.97 -11.22 -8.02
C LYS A 48 14.15 -10.97 -9.51
N VAL A 49 14.88 -9.90 -9.88
CA VAL A 49 15.19 -9.60 -11.27
C VAL A 49 16.18 -10.61 -11.86
N GLU A 50 16.14 -10.84 -13.17
CA GLU A 50 17.08 -11.70 -13.88
C GLU A 50 18.42 -10.97 -14.09
N ASP A 51 18.42 -9.76 -14.66
CA ASP A 51 19.62 -8.94 -14.82
C ASP A 51 19.83 -8.02 -13.60
N ASN A 52 20.41 -8.59 -12.55
CA ASN A 52 20.66 -7.86 -11.31
C ASN A 52 21.56 -6.63 -11.51
N LYS A 53 22.60 -6.76 -12.36
CA LYS A 53 23.55 -5.67 -12.56
C LYS A 53 22.89 -4.46 -13.20
N TYR A 54 22.12 -4.67 -14.27
CA TYR A 54 21.37 -3.62 -14.95
C TYR A 54 20.45 -2.89 -13.97
N TRP A 55 19.64 -3.62 -13.21
CA TRP A 55 18.68 -3.02 -12.29
C TRP A 55 19.32 -2.32 -11.09
N ILE A 56 20.45 -2.82 -10.58
CA ILE A 56 21.20 -2.11 -9.53
C ILE A 56 21.74 -0.78 -10.08
N ASP A 57 22.37 -0.79 -11.25
CA ASP A 57 22.87 0.43 -11.87
C ASP A 57 21.71 1.42 -12.13
N ARG A 58 20.61 0.97 -12.68
CA ARG A 58 19.40 1.79 -12.93
C ARG A 58 18.82 2.41 -11.65
N ILE A 59 18.74 1.64 -10.54
CA ILE A 59 18.28 2.16 -9.25
C ILE A 59 19.24 3.23 -8.70
N PHE A 60 20.55 3.05 -8.89
CA PHE A 60 21.55 4.00 -8.43
C PHE A 60 21.57 5.30 -9.25
N ASP A 61 21.33 5.22 -10.55
CA ASP A 61 21.21 6.40 -11.41
C ASP A 61 20.05 7.33 -10.96
N GLU A 62 18.93 6.76 -10.57
CA GLU A 62 17.78 7.52 -10.06
C GLU A 62 17.93 7.92 -8.56
N ASN A 63 18.86 7.31 -7.84
CA ASN A 63 19.13 7.58 -6.43
C ASN A 63 20.61 7.83 -6.15
N PRO A 64 21.20 8.92 -6.66
CA PRO A 64 22.67 9.15 -6.59
C PRO A 64 23.25 9.15 -5.17
N ALA A 65 22.43 9.50 -4.16
CA ALA A 65 22.86 9.46 -2.77
C ALA A 65 23.29 8.06 -2.29
N MET A 66 22.81 7.01 -2.94
CA MET A 66 23.20 5.63 -2.62
C MET A 66 24.69 5.35 -2.95
N ASN A 67 25.31 6.12 -3.85
CA ASN A 67 26.73 5.97 -4.19
C ASN A 67 27.66 6.28 -3.01
N SER A 68 27.24 7.11 -2.08
CA SER A 68 28.01 7.38 -0.85
C SER A 68 27.97 6.22 0.15
N VAL A 69 26.89 5.41 0.11
CA VAL A 69 26.72 4.25 0.99
C VAL A 69 27.36 2.99 0.41
N TYR A 70 27.24 2.80 -0.90
CA TYR A 70 27.80 1.66 -1.65
C TYR A 70 28.62 2.18 -2.83
N PRO A 71 29.85 2.66 -2.60
CA PRO A 71 30.68 3.21 -3.65
C PRO A 71 31.13 2.13 -4.64
N GLU A 72 31.23 2.53 -5.92
CA GLU A 72 31.77 1.70 -7.00
C GLU A 72 31.14 0.30 -7.07
N ASN A 73 31.95 -0.74 -7.12
CA ASN A 73 31.49 -2.12 -7.25
C ASN A 73 30.88 -2.70 -5.97
N SER A 74 30.99 -2.01 -4.82
CA SER A 74 30.39 -2.47 -3.57
C SER A 74 28.86 -2.55 -3.66
N ARG A 75 28.24 -1.79 -4.60
CA ARG A 75 26.79 -1.82 -4.86
C ARG A 75 26.30 -3.21 -5.28
N TYR A 76 27.15 -4.06 -5.85
CA TYR A 76 26.74 -5.40 -6.31
C TYR A 76 26.60 -6.45 -5.19
N ILE A 77 26.76 -6.05 -3.91
CA ILE A 77 26.27 -6.83 -2.77
C ILE A 77 24.74 -6.78 -2.64
N LEU A 78 24.10 -5.84 -3.34
CA LEU A 78 22.66 -5.71 -3.36
C LEU A 78 22.04 -6.60 -4.43
N ASP A 79 20.88 -7.14 -4.15
CA ASP A 79 20.01 -7.74 -5.15
C ASP A 79 18.78 -6.85 -5.36
N ALA A 80 18.37 -6.73 -6.63
CA ALA A 80 17.19 -6.01 -7.02
C ALA A 80 15.98 -6.96 -7.12
N PHE A 81 14.83 -6.43 -6.75
CA PHE A 81 13.54 -7.10 -6.76
C PHE A 81 12.49 -6.19 -7.40
N TYR A 82 11.42 -6.78 -7.88
CA TYR A 82 10.26 -6.04 -8.37
C TYR A 82 8.95 -6.62 -7.88
N ILE A 83 7.92 -5.78 -7.95
CA ILE A 83 6.54 -6.13 -7.69
C ILE A 83 5.75 -5.78 -8.95
N ASP A 84 5.12 -6.78 -9.56
CA ASP A 84 4.28 -6.66 -10.74
C ASP A 84 2.83 -7.09 -10.50
N ASN A 85 2.54 -7.57 -9.29
CA ASN A 85 1.23 -8.00 -8.86
C ASN A 85 0.98 -7.60 -7.41
N GLY A 86 -0.12 -6.91 -7.13
CA GLY A 86 -0.41 -6.46 -5.78
C GLY A 86 -1.54 -5.46 -5.65
N LEU A 87 -1.76 -5.02 -4.42
CA LEU A 87 -2.79 -4.05 -4.05
C LEU A 87 -2.16 -2.77 -3.50
N ILE A 88 -2.67 -1.63 -3.94
CA ILE A 88 -2.26 -0.31 -3.48
C ILE A 88 -3.43 0.37 -2.81
N GLU A 89 -3.22 0.91 -1.62
CA GLU A 89 -4.13 1.85 -0.96
C GLU A 89 -3.47 3.22 -0.86
N PHE A 90 -4.16 4.24 -1.30
CA PHE A 90 -3.78 5.63 -1.11
C PHE A 90 -4.72 6.28 -0.10
N PHE A 91 -4.15 7.00 0.86
CA PHE A 91 -4.87 7.79 1.86
C PHE A 91 -4.43 9.23 1.82
N ASP A 92 -5.38 10.16 1.76
CA ASP A 92 -5.12 11.58 2.01
C ASP A 92 -5.76 11.97 3.35
N LEU A 93 -4.96 11.91 4.40
CA LEU A 93 -5.37 12.27 5.77
C LEU A 93 -5.34 13.78 6.00
N GLY A 94 -4.79 14.56 5.06
CA GLY A 94 -4.81 16.03 5.10
C GLY A 94 -6.17 16.62 4.73
N LYS A 95 -7.12 15.81 4.27
CA LYS A 95 -8.46 16.24 3.88
C LYS A 95 -9.51 15.88 4.92
N ASN A 96 -10.63 16.62 4.92
CA ASN A 96 -11.79 16.36 5.77
C ASN A 96 -13.07 16.48 4.95
N PRO A 97 -13.82 15.37 4.72
CA PRO A 97 -13.45 13.98 5.07
C PRO A 97 -12.19 13.52 4.36
N ILE A 98 -11.53 12.49 4.91
CA ILE A 98 -10.35 11.86 4.28
C ILE A 98 -10.70 11.33 2.90
N ASN A 99 -9.68 11.21 2.04
CA ASN A 99 -9.83 10.46 0.79
C ASN A 99 -9.06 9.14 0.88
N ARG A 100 -9.69 8.08 0.37
CA ARG A 100 -9.10 6.75 0.21
C ARG A 100 -9.37 6.26 -1.19
N TYR A 101 -8.34 5.70 -1.82
CA TYR A 101 -8.45 5.02 -3.11
C TYR A 101 -7.72 3.69 -3.03
N SER A 102 -8.26 2.67 -3.69
CA SER A 102 -7.63 1.36 -3.80
C SER A 102 -7.44 1.02 -5.27
N PHE A 103 -6.25 0.53 -5.59
CA PHE A 103 -5.84 0.15 -6.93
C PHE A 103 -5.24 -1.26 -6.88
N SER A 104 -5.23 -1.94 -8.02
CA SER A 104 -4.46 -3.16 -8.21
C SER A 104 -3.41 -2.94 -9.29
N ILE A 105 -2.31 -3.66 -9.19
CA ILE A 105 -1.31 -3.82 -10.26
C ILE A 105 -1.29 -5.29 -10.64
N GLY A 106 -1.02 -5.57 -11.93
CA GLY A 106 -1.03 -6.92 -12.46
C GLY A 106 -2.43 -7.56 -12.48
N GLU A 107 -2.49 -8.84 -12.13
CA GLU A 107 -3.71 -9.66 -12.16
C GLU A 107 -4.55 -9.55 -10.88
N ASP A 108 -4.05 -8.93 -9.84
CA ASP A 108 -4.80 -8.75 -8.60
C ASP A 108 -6.04 -7.90 -8.80
N THR A 109 -7.06 -8.20 -8.01
CA THR A 109 -8.32 -7.45 -8.01
C THR A 109 -8.53 -6.80 -6.65
N VAL A 110 -8.94 -5.54 -6.66
CA VAL A 110 -9.36 -4.85 -5.44
C VAL A 110 -10.59 -5.56 -4.88
N LYS A 111 -10.39 -6.36 -3.85
CA LYS A 111 -11.52 -6.91 -3.08
C LYS A 111 -12.06 -5.80 -2.19
N GLY A 112 -13.38 -5.64 -2.15
CA GLY A 112 -14.03 -4.65 -1.29
C GLY A 112 -13.63 -4.86 0.17
N LYS A 113 -12.60 -4.11 0.61
CA LYS A 113 -12.19 -4.04 2.02
C LYS A 113 -13.08 -3.03 2.74
N GLY A 114 -13.35 -3.25 4.02
CA GLY A 114 -14.07 -2.30 4.86
C GLY A 114 -15.30 -2.89 5.55
N PHE A 115 -16.12 -2.00 6.07
CA PHE A 115 -17.35 -2.36 6.75
C PHE A 115 -18.56 -2.08 5.86
N PHE A 116 -19.51 -2.99 5.86
CA PHE A 116 -20.74 -2.89 5.08
C PHE A 116 -21.94 -3.08 6.01
N ILE A 117 -22.98 -2.29 5.79
CA ILE A 117 -24.24 -2.42 6.54
C ILE A 117 -25.14 -3.37 5.74
N THR A 118 -25.58 -4.44 6.41
CA THR A 118 -26.38 -5.50 5.78
C THR A 118 -27.88 -5.17 5.77
N SER A 119 -28.65 -5.99 5.07
CA SER A 119 -30.12 -5.89 5.02
C SER A 119 -30.83 -6.11 6.38
N THR A 120 -30.11 -6.59 7.40
CA THR A 120 -30.62 -6.70 8.78
C THR A 120 -30.65 -5.35 9.51
N CYS A 121 -30.26 -4.27 8.86
CA CYS A 121 -30.26 -2.92 9.44
C CYS A 121 -31.68 -2.47 9.80
N ILE A 122 -31.87 -2.08 11.08
CA ILE A 122 -33.13 -1.56 11.60
C ILE A 122 -33.23 -0.03 11.55
N GLY A 123 -32.29 0.66 10.92
CA GLY A 123 -32.34 2.12 10.75
C GLY A 123 -32.14 2.94 12.04
N CYS A 124 -31.54 2.37 13.11
CA CYS A 124 -31.45 3.06 14.42
C CYS A 124 -30.51 4.28 14.44
N GLY A 125 -29.61 4.42 13.43
CA GLY A 125 -28.72 5.56 13.23
C GLY A 125 -27.55 5.67 14.21
N LYS A 126 -27.26 4.68 15.06
CA LYS A 126 -26.12 4.73 15.98
C LYS A 126 -24.79 4.84 15.22
N CYS A 127 -24.60 4.02 14.19
CA CYS A 127 -23.39 4.03 13.34
C CYS A 127 -23.21 5.38 12.65
N LEU A 128 -24.29 5.99 12.12
CA LEU A 128 -24.26 7.29 11.46
C LEU A 128 -23.82 8.40 12.42
N ARG A 129 -24.42 8.44 13.63
CA ARG A 129 -24.08 9.47 14.64
C ARG A 129 -22.67 9.32 15.18
N GLY A 130 -22.19 8.06 15.32
CA GLY A 130 -20.89 7.76 15.87
C GLY A 130 -19.74 7.84 14.86
N CYS A 131 -20.00 7.95 13.56
CA CYS A 131 -18.94 7.93 12.56
C CYS A 131 -18.06 9.19 12.63
N PRO A 132 -16.74 9.06 12.90
CA PRO A 132 -15.83 10.20 13.00
C PRO A 132 -15.65 10.94 11.67
N GLN A 133 -15.77 10.24 10.54
CA GLN A 133 -15.65 10.82 9.20
C GLN A 133 -17.01 11.25 8.61
N LYS A 134 -18.12 10.97 9.32
CA LYS A 134 -19.48 11.25 8.84
C LYS A 134 -19.75 10.67 7.44
N CYS A 135 -19.09 9.57 7.10
CA CYS A 135 -19.16 8.93 5.79
C CYS A 135 -20.29 7.90 5.68
N ILE A 136 -21.26 7.91 6.60
CA ILE A 136 -22.43 7.02 6.57
C ILE A 136 -23.66 7.85 6.20
N THR A 137 -24.43 7.39 5.23
CA THR A 137 -25.66 8.03 4.78
C THR A 137 -26.88 7.16 5.09
N LYS A 138 -28.04 7.81 5.27
CA LYS A 138 -29.32 7.11 5.41
C LYS A 138 -29.66 6.37 4.12
N GLY A 139 -30.23 5.19 4.27
CA GLY A 139 -30.71 4.32 3.22
C GLY A 139 -31.40 3.10 3.84
N GLU A 140 -31.83 2.14 3.05
CA GLU A 140 -32.40 0.87 3.47
C GLU A 140 -31.69 -0.29 2.75
N PRO A 141 -30.55 -0.78 3.32
CA PRO A 141 -29.85 -0.39 4.56
C PRO A 141 -29.09 0.95 4.42
N TYR A 142 -28.56 1.49 5.55
CA TYR A 142 -27.64 2.63 5.53
C TYR A 142 -26.39 2.28 4.72
N VAL A 143 -25.74 3.29 4.12
CA VAL A 143 -24.59 3.10 3.23
C VAL A 143 -23.36 3.78 3.78
N ILE A 144 -22.24 3.07 3.79
CA ILE A 144 -20.92 3.61 4.14
C ILE A 144 -20.20 3.99 2.85
N ASN A 145 -19.85 5.29 2.70
CA ASN A 145 -18.97 5.72 1.62
C ASN A 145 -17.54 5.28 1.92
N GLN A 146 -17.05 4.31 1.16
CA GLN A 146 -15.73 3.71 1.39
C GLN A 146 -14.58 4.68 1.07
N ASP A 147 -14.77 5.63 0.17
CA ASP A 147 -13.74 6.62 -0.20
C ASP A 147 -13.40 7.58 0.95
N HIS A 148 -14.28 7.67 1.94
CA HIS A 148 -14.11 8.52 3.12
C HIS A 148 -14.05 7.71 4.43
N CYS A 149 -14.00 6.38 4.34
CA CYS A 149 -14.03 5.51 5.51
C CYS A 149 -12.62 5.23 6.04
N LEU A 150 -12.39 5.46 7.34
CA LEU A 150 -11.14 5.09 8.02
C LEU A 150 -10.97 3.57 8.22
N HIS A 151 -12.02 2.79 8.01
CA HIS A 151 -12.09 1.38 8.41
C HIS A 151 -11.78 1.15 9.91
N CYS A 152 -12.16 2.11 10.77
CA CYS A 152 -11.86 2.06 12.20
C CYS A 152 -12.72 1.06 12.99
N GLY A 153 -13.82 0.55 12.42
CA GLY A 153 -14.67 -0.46 13.05
C GLY A 153 -15.74 0.10 14.02
N LEU A 154 -15.74 1.39 14.36
CA LEU A 154 -16.65 1.97 15.35
C LEU A 154 -18.15 1.76 15.00
N CYS A 155 -18.48 1.77 13.71
CA CYS A 155 -19.84 1.47 13.25
C CYS A 155 -20.24 0.03 13.55
N PHE A 156 -19.32 -0.91 13.46
CA PHE A 156 -19.51 -2.33 13.77
C PHE A 156 -19.71 -2.52 15.29
N GLU A 157 -18.90 -1.89 16.12
CA GLU A 157 -19.01 -1.97 17.59
C GLU A 157 -20.30 -1.36 18.12
N ASN A 158 -20.85 -0.35 17.43
CA ASN A 158 -22.10 0.32 17.81
C ASN A 158 -23.36 -0.39 17.29
N CYS A 159 -23.23 -1.44 16.50
CA CYS A 159 -24.35 -2.18 15.94
C CYS A 159 -24.65 -3.44 16.74
#